data_175ef2acbfdb007146000e776135c9da
#
_entry.id   175ef2acbfdb007146000e776135c9da
#
_cell.length_a   1.000
_cell.length_b   1.000
_cell.length_c   1.000
_cell.angle_alpha   90.00
_cell.angle_beta   90.00
_cell.angle_gamma   90.00
#
_symmetry.space_group_name_H-M   'P 1'
#
loop_
_entity.id
_entity.type
_entity.pdbx_description
1 polymer ?
#
loop_
_entity_poly.entity_id
_entity_poly.type
_entity_poly.pdbx_seq_one_letter_code
_entity_poly.pdbx_strand_id
1 'polypeptide(L)'
;IDRRIRVIFGSDEECGSSCAAYYVENGYEMPTIGFTPDADFPVIFCEKGTTGIKGGSKVYDKGHIEVEYFGGGIADNVVIPTCKLIVKGDIKVAETEGITVTHENGKTIVEAVGRSAHGSTPHLGVNAAILLLNAVKENEFGGEFQQLMEFLLKEIGAETNGESLGVHYVDEETGETTVNLGIVYYDGEETYFTLDVRYPKNADPKIVDDTLINHINSYTFDVL
;
A
#
# COMPACT_ATOMS: atom_id res chain seq x y z
N ILE A 1 -5.99 -8.99 45.82
CA ILE A 1 -5.02 -9.44 44.78
C ILE A 1 -3.66 -9.45 45.42
N ASP A 2 -3.00 -10.60 45.48
CA ASP A 2 -1.67 -10.77 46.15
C ASP A 2 -0.53 -10.50 45.13
N ARG A 3 -0.80 -9.80 44.05
CA ARG A 3 0.16 -9.60 42.96
C ARG A 3 0.21 -8.15 42.57
N ARG A 4 1.40 -7.70 42.14
CA ARG A 4 1.56 -6.38 41.58
C ARG A 4 0.99 -6.37 40.14
N ILE A 5 0.15 -5.40 39.88
CA ILE A 5 -0.37 -5.11 38.55
C ILE A 5 0.32 -3.84 38.07
N ARG A 6 0.85 -3.89 36.84
CA ARG A 6 1.38 -2.72 36.12
C ARG A 6 0.56 -2.51 34.87
N VAL A 7 0.14 -1.29 34.65
CA VAL A 7 -0.50 -0.85 33.41
C VAL A 7 0.52 0.02 32.69
N ILE A 8 0.77 -0.28 31.41
CA ILE A 8 1.69 0.45 30.56
C ILE A 8 0.86 1.07 29.43
N PHE A 9 0.97 2.38 29.25
CA PHE A 9 0.35 3.12 28.16
C PHE A 9 1.43 3.51 27.15
N GLY A 10 1.31 3.01 25.92
CA GLY A 10 2.09 3.47 24.78
C GLY A 10 1.35 4.58 24.03
N SER A 11 2.09 5.41 23.31
CA SER A 11 1.52 6.56 22.58
C SER A 11 1.71 6.48 21.07
N ASP A 12 2.42 5.47 20.54
CA ASP A 12 2.83 5.37 19.15
C ASP A 12 2.77 3.93 18.60
N GLU A 13 1.83 3.13 19.09
CA GLU A 13 1.67 1.73 18.64
C GLU A 13 1.50 1.69 17.11
N GLU A 14 0.63 2.52 16.54
CA GLU A 14 0.33 2.61 15.11
C GLU A 14 1.48 3.19 14.25
N CYS A 15 2.52 3.73 14.90
CA CYS A 15 3.65 4.38 14.25
C CYS A 15 5.00 3.68 14.53
N GLY A 16 4.98 2.38 14.85
CA GLY A 16 6.17 1.55 15.06
C GLY A 16 6.56 1.29 16.49
N SER A 17 5.68 1.59 17.47
CA SER A 17 5.82 1.21 18.89
C SER A 17 7.14 1.63 19.56
N SER A 18 7.68 2.81 19.22
CA SER A 18 8.96 3.29 19.79
C SER A 18 8.91 3.40 21.30
N CYS A 19 7.73 3.62 21.88
CA CYS A 19 7.50 3.61 23.33
C CYS A 19 7.77 2.25 23.97
N ALA A 20 7.47 1.14 23.29
CA ALA A 20 7.78 -0.21 23.77
C ALA A 20 9.29 -0.48 23.70
N ALA A 21 9.93 -0.12 22.60
CA ALA A 21 11.38 -0.19 22.46
C ALA A 21 12.08 0.62 23.55
N TYR A 22 11.67 1.87 23.78
CA TYR A 22 12.18 2.71 24.86
C TYR A 22 12.05 2.06 26.25
N TYR A 23 10.91 1.42 26.54
CA TYR A 23 10.68 0.74 27.80
C TYR A 23 11.71 -0.38 28.02
N VAL A 24 11.98 -1.19 27.00
CA VAL A 24 12.94 -2.30 27.08
C VAL A 24 14.38 -1.79 27.16
N GLU A 25 14.77 -0.86 26.30
CA GLU A 25 16.15 -0.34 26.22
C GLU A 25 16.59 0.41 27.48
N ASN A 26 15.66 1.05 28.18
CA ASN A 26 15.96 1.73 29.43
C ASN A 26 15.90 0.82 30.67
N GLY A 27 15.77 -0.49 30.47
CA GLY A 27 15.87 -1.48 31.54
C GLY A 27 14.73 -1.44 32.55
N TYR A 28 13.56 -0.94 32.12
CA TYR A 28 12.38 -1.02 32.97
C TYR A 28 12.00 -2.48 33.23
N GLU A 29 11.40 -2.72 34.43
CA GLU A 29 11.07 -4.06 34.84
C GLU A 29 10.10 -4.75 33.91
N MET A 30 10.51 -5.87 33.33
CA MET A 30 9.69 -6.68 32.45
C MET A 30 8.58 -7.42 33.21
N PRO A 31 7.39 -7.57 32.64
CA PRO A 31 6.32 -8.35 33.26
C PRO A 31 6.66 -9.84 33.20
N THR A 32 6.25 -10.58 34.28
CA THR A 32 6.30 -12.04 34.23
C THR A 32 5.24 -12.63 33.30
N ILE A 33 4.08 -11.99 33.27
CA ILE A 33 2.95 -12.30 32.39
C ILE A 33 2.33 -10.96 32.01
N GLY A 34 1.97 -10.80 30.75
CA GLY A 34 1.28 -9.64 30.25
C GLY A 34 0.29 -9.99 29.15
N PHE A 35 -0.62 -9.10 28.86
CA PHE A 35 -1.47 -9.13 27.69
C PHE A 35 -1.74 -7.70 27.22
N THR A 36 -1.98 -7.53 25.94
CA THR A 36 -2.51 -6.30 25.36
C THR A 36 -3.99 -6.51 25.02
N PRO A 37 -4.88 -5.57 25.39
CA PRO A 37 -6.30 -5.69 25.10
C PRO A 37 -6.68 -5.12 23.71
N ASP A 38 -5.73 -5.02 22.81
CA ASP A 38 -5.88 -4.46 21.49
C ASP A 38 -5.95 -5.56 20.42
N ALA A 39 -6.97 -6.39 20.48
CA ALA A 39 -7.14 -7.50 19.55
C ALA A 39 -8.56 -8.09 19.65
N ASP A 40 -8.87 -8.97 18.68
CA ASP A 40 -10.11 -9.72 18.67
C ASP A 40 -10.20 -10.72 19.84
N PHE A 41 -11.42 -10.91 20.30
CA PHE A 41 -11.71 -11.86 21.38
C PHE A 41 -11.83 -13.29 20.80
N PRO A 42 -11.41 -14.37 21.50
CA PRO A 42 -10.97 -14.39 22.91
C PRO A 42 -9.48 -14.16 23.14
N VAL A 43 -8.62 -14.54 22.23
CA VAL A 43 -7.16 -14.38 22.33
C VAL A 43 -6.54 -14.50 20.95
N ILE A 44 -5.69 -13.55 20.57
CA ILE A 44 -4.75 -13.68 19.46
C ILE A 44 -3.42 -14.15 20.04
N PHE A 45 -2.91 -15.27 19.55
CA PHE A 45 -1.66 -15.89 20.01
C PHE A 45 -0.59 -15.92 18.92
N CYS A 46 -0.95 -15.59 17.68
CA CYS A 46 -0.07 -15.56 16.53
C CYS A 46 -0.56 -14.51 15.53
N GLU A 47 0.34 -13.74 14.98
CA GLU A 47 0.06 -12.71 13.99
C GLU A 47 0.98 -12.88 12.77
N LYS A 48 0.60 -12.25 11.66
CA LYS A 48 1.45 -12.13 10.48
C LYS A 48 2.61 -11.19 10.76
N GLY A 49 3.76 -11.47 10.14
CA GLY A 49 4.79 -10.45 10.00
C GLY A 49 4.34 -9.36 9.04
N THR A 50 4.90 -8.16 9.17
CA THR A 50 4.57 -7.03 8.30
C THR A 50 5.84 -6.37 7.79
N THR A 51 5.80 -5.92 6.53
CA THR A 51 6.81 -5.04 5.95
C THR A 51 6.13 -3.97 5.10
N GLY A 52 6.57 -2.73 5.27
CA GLY A 52 6.18 -1.61 4.43
C GLY A 52 7.28 -1.32 3.42
N ILE A 53 6.92 -1.14 2.16
CA ILE A 53 7.89 -0.79 1.12
C ILE A 53 7.39 0.41 0.31
N LYS A 54 8.29 1.36 0.07
CA LYS A 54 8.03 2.50 -0.79
C LYS A 54 8.92 2.39 -2.03
N GLY A 55 8.29 2.27 -3.21
CA GLY A 55 8.98 2.33 -4.49
C GLY A 55 8.73 3.67 -5.17
N GLY A 56 9.71 4.18 -5.89
CA GLY A 56 9.55 5.44 -6.61
C GLY A 56 10.75 5.84 -7.43
N SER A 57 10.61 6.91 -8.20
CA SER A 57 11.68 7.49 -9.01
C SER A 57 11.46 8.98 -9.23
N LYS A 58 12.50 9.68 -9.71
CA LYS A 58 12.32 11.00 -10.32
C LYS A 58 11.78 10.84 -11.73
N VAL A 59 11.01 11.81 -12.16
CA VAL A 59 10.46 11.86 -13.53
C VAL A 59 11.46 12.60 -14.43
N TYR A 60 11.99 11.91 -15.41
CA TYR A 60 12.89 12.46 -16.45
C TYR A 60 12.22 12.54 -17.81
N ASP A 61 11.28 11.64 -18.10
CA ASP A 61 10.48 11.59 -19.31
C ASP A 61 8.98 11.69 -18.98
N LYS A 62 8.36 12.81 -19.28
CA LYS A 62 6.93 13.04 -19.04
C LYS A 62 6.02 12.34 -20.03
N GLY A 63 6.60 11.61 -20.99
CA GLY A 63 5.85 10.97 -22.07
C GLY A 63 5.24 11.97 -23.07
N HIS A 64 4.33 11.48 -23.91
CA HIS A 64 3.68 12.28 -24.96
C HIS A 64 2.25 12.70 -24.60
N ILE A 65 1.65 12.10 -23.57
CA ILE A 65 0.44 12.61 -22.91
C ILE A 65 0.87 13.19 -21.57
N GLU A 66 0.83 14.51 -21.42
CA GLU A 66 1.30 15.18 -20.22
C GLU A 66 0.35 14.96 -19.04
N VAL A 67 0.79 14.14 -18.10
CA VAL A 67 0.14 13.96 -16.81
C VAL A 67 0.67 15.03 -15.85
N GLU A 68 -0.24 15.86 -15.33
CA GLU A 68 0.12 16.87 -14.34
C GLU A 68 0.06 16.37 -12.91
N TYR A 69 -0.85 15.42 -12.66
CA TYR A 69 -1.04 14.86 -11.33
C TYR A 69 -1.71 13.49 -11.40
N PHE A 70 -1.23 12.57 -10.59
CA PHE A 70 -1.94 11.35 -10.24
C PHE A 70 -1.68 11.06 -8.77
N GLY A 71 -2.75 10.88 -7.98
CA GLY A 71 -2.55 10.65 -6.58
C GLY A 71 -3.79 10.15 -5.84
N GLY A 72 -3.53 9.38 -4.80
CA GLY A 72 -4.55 8.82 -3.91
C GLY A 72 -3.94 8.12 -2.72
N GLY A 73 -4.76 7.94 -1.68
CA GLY A 73 -4.36 7.31 -0.43
C GLY A 73 -3.93 8.31 0.64
N ILE A 74 -4.05 7.89 1.89
CA ILE A 74 -3.75 8.69 3.09
C ILE A 74 -2.87 7.96 4.10
N ALA A 75 -2.80 6.62 3.99
CA ALA A 75 -2.01 5.76 4.87
C ALA A 75 -1.68 4.44 4.17
N ASP A 76 -0.52 3.88 4.48
CA ASP A 76 -0.02 2.67 3.84
C ASP A 76 -0.90 1.45 4.09
N ASN A 77 -1.46 1.36 5.31
CA ASN A 77 -2.30 0.26 5.77
C ASN A 77 -3.80 0.43 5.47
N VAL A 78 -4.16 1.31 4.53
CA VAL A 78 -5.56 1.56 4.12
C VAL A 78 -5.68 1.43 2.60
N VAL A 79 -6.66 0.65 2.13
CA VAL A 79 -7.03 0.58 0.71
C VAL A 79 -7.44 1.96 0.22
N ILE A 80 -6.86 2.44 -0.87
CA ILE A 80 -7.09 3.79 -1.42
C ILE A 80 -8.58 4.02 -1.72
N PRO A 81 -9.28 4.88 -0.98
CA PRO A 81 -10.71 5.11 -1.17
C PRO A 81 -11.03 6.06 -2.33
N THR A 82 -10.11 6.99 -2.63
CA THR A 82 -10.27 7.98 -3.71
C THR A 82 -8.94 8.19 -4.42
N CYS A 83 -9.00 8.38 -5.74
CA CYS A 83 -7.83 8.69 -6.56
C CYS A 83 -8.20 9.70 -7.63
N LYS A 84 -7.22 10.54 -8.01
CA LYS A 84 -7.40 11.60 -8.99
C LYS A 84 -6.27 11.59 -10.01
N LEU A 85 -6.62 11.78 -11.28
CA LEU A 85 -5.71 11.99 -12.39
C LEU A 85 -6.05 13.31 -13.08
N ILE A 86 -5.04 14.11 -13.39
CA ILE A 86 -5.17 15.35 -14.18
C ILE A 86 -4.22 15.26 -15.37
N VAL A 87 -4.78 15.39 -16.57
CA VAL A 87 -4.05 15.27 -17.84
C VAL A 87 -4.30 16.50 -18.69
N LYS A 88 -3.30 17.00 -19.39
CA LYS A 88 -3.51 18.01 -20.42
C LYS A 88 -4.13 17.39 -21.69
N GLY A 89 -5.15 18.05 -22.20
CA GLY A 89 -5.88 17.60 -23.39
C GLY A 89 -6.90 16.51 -23.08
N ASP A 90 -7.38 15.87 -24.13
CA ASP A 90 -8.39 14.83 -24.05
C ASP A 90 -7.75 13.44 -24.07
N ILE A 91 -8.27 12.54 -23.24
CA ILE A 91 -7.90 11.14 -23.19
C ILE A 91 -9.13 10.24 -23.26
N LYS A 92 -8.94 8.97 -23.63
CA LYS A 92 -9.99 7.96 -23.57
C LYS A 92 -10.17 7.52 -22.13
N VAL A 93 -11.40 7.51 -21.64
CA VAL A 93 -11.76 6.99 -20.32
C VAL A 93 -12.90 6.01 -20.51
N ALA A 94 -12.71 4.78 -20.05
CA ALA A 94 -13.77 3.77 -20.09
C ALA A 94 -14.86 4.12 -19.07
N GLU A 95 -16.12 4.02 -19.49
CA GLU A 95 -17.26 4.15 -18.58
C GLU A 95 -17.26 3.01 -17.56
N THR A 96 -17.10 3.35 -16.30
CA THR A 96 -17.01 2.39 -15.18
C THR A 96 -17.65 3.00 -13.95
N GLU A 97 -18.35 2.20 -13.17
CA GLU A 97 -18.91 2.62 -11.88
C GLU A 97 -17.78 3.15 -10.97
N GLY A 98 -18.03 4.27 -10.29
CA GLY A 98 -17.07 4.93 -9.43
C GLY A 98 -16.08 5.86 -10.15
N ILE A 99 -16.15 6.01 -11.49
CA ILE A 99 -15.34 6.95 -12.27
C ILE A 99 -16.17 8.18 -12.66
N THR A 100 -15.61 9.34 -12.44
CA THR A 100 -16.15 10.64 -12.88
C THR A 100 -15.12 11.35 -13.75
N VAL A 101 -15.57 11.90 -14.90
CA VAL A 101 -14.71 12.63 -15.83
C VAL A 101 -15.21 14.07 -15.97
N THR A 102 -14.31 15.02 -15.83
CA THR A 102 -14.57 16.44 -16.03
C THR A 102 -13.55 17.02 -17.02
N HIS A 103 -14.05 17.84 -17.96
CA HIS A 103 -13.19 18.57 -18.89
C HIS A 103 -13.22 20.05 -18.53
N GLU A 104 -12.09 20.60 -18.13
CA GLU A 104 -11.96 21.96 -17.66
C GLU A 104 -10.62 22.58 -18.05
N ASN A 105 -10.63 23.81 -18.61
CA ASN A 105 -9.43 24.57 -18.93
C ASN A 105 -8.42 23.83 -19.85
N GLY A 106 -8.92 23.01 -20.78
CA GLY A 106 -8.08 22.19 -21.67
C GLY A 106 -7.44 20.98 -21.02
N LYS A 107 -7.99 20.52 -19.88
CA LYS A 107 -7.55 19.34 -19.14
C LYS A 107 -8.69 18.34 -19.02
N THR A 108 -8.33 17.08 -18.95
CA THR A 108 -9.20 16.00 -18.52
C THR A 108 -8.86 15.65 -17.06
N ILE A 109 -9.86 15.71 -16.20
CA ILE A 109 -9.77 15.34 -14.78
C ILE A 109 -10.58 14.06 -14.60
N VAL A 110 -9.94 13.01 -14.14
CA VAL A 110 -10.57 11.72 -13.83
C VAL A 110 -10.49 11.50 -12.34
N GLU A 111 -11.63 11.25 -11.70
CA GLU A 111 -11.72 10.96 -10.28
C GLU A 111 -12.34 9.58 -10.10
N ALA A 112 -11.72 8.78 -9.23
CA ALA A 112 -12.19 7.46 -8.87
C ALA A 112 -12.61 7.42 -7.40
N VAL A 113 -13.74 6.77 -7.15
CA VAL A 113 -14.23 6.44 -5.80
C VAL A 113 -14.30 4.93 -5.67
N GLY A 114 -13.49 4.40 -4.79
CA GLY A 114 -13.45 2.99 -4.43
C GLY A 114 -14.15 2.72 -3.09
N ARG A 115 -13.64 1.73 -2.37
CA ARG A 115 -14.10 1.38 -1.03
C ARG A 115 -12.91 1.09 -0.13
N SER A 116 -12.80 1.83 0.97
CA SER A 116 -11.76 1.62 1.98
C SER A 116 -11.90 0.26 2.66
N ALA A 117 -10.76 -0.33 3.00
CA ALA A 117 -10.61 -1.48 3.88
C ALA A 117 -9.26 -1.40 4.59
N HIS A 118 -9.09 -2.13 5.67
CA HIS A 118 -7.81 -2.22 6.36
C HIS A 118 -6.80 -3.04 5.53
N GLY A 119 -5.51 -2.69 5.57
CA GLY A 119 -4.44 -3.36 4.82
C GLY A 119 -4.26 -4.85 5.14
N SER A 120 -4.75 -5.33 6.28
CA SER A 120 -4.80 -6.76 6.61
C SER A 120 -5.91 -7.54 5.86
N THR A 121 -6.91 -6.84 5.35
CA THR A 121 -8.05 -7.41 4.63
C THR A 121 -8.35 -6.63 3.34
N PRO A 122 -7.35 -6.43 2.45
CA PRO A 122 -7.48 -5.55 1.29
C PRO A 122 -8.53 -6.04 0.29
N HIS A 123 -8.81 -7.34 0.25
CA HIS A 123 -9.85 -7.97 -0.58
C HIS A 123 -11.27 -7.51 -0.25
N LEU A 124 -11.49 -6.91 0.92
CA LEU A 124 -12.78 -6.31 1.29
C LEU A 124 -12.94 -4.89 0.74
N GLY A 125 -11.86 -4.29 0.22
CA GLY A 125 -11.86 -2.96 -0.38
C GLY A 125 -12.06 -2.97 -1.89
N VAL A 126 -12.04 -1.77 -2.46
CA VAL A 126 -11.90 -1.51 -3.90
C VAL A 126 -10.88 -0.37 -4.04
N ASN A 127 -9.70 -0.66 -4.54
CA ASN A 127 -8.63 0.32 -4.65
C ASN A 127 -8.93 1.32 -5.79
N ALA A 128 -9.14 2.58 -5.42
CA ALA A 128 -9.52 3.63 -6.37
C ALA A 128 -8.41 3.94 -7.40
N ALA A 129 -7.13 3.76 -7.05
CA ALA A 129 -6.04 3.96 -8.00
C ALA A 129 -6.06 2.90 -9.09
N ILE A 130 -6.23 1.64 -8.73
CA ILE A 130 -6.34 0.54 -9.70
C ILE A 130 -7.61 0.67 -10.55
N LEU A 131 -8.73 1.10 -9.95
CA LEU A 131 -9.96 1.38 -10.68
C LEU A 131 -9.74 2.48 -11.73
N LEU A 132 -9.10 3.58 -11.35
CA LEU A 132 -8.80 4.71 -12.23
C LEU A 132 -7.85 4.30 -13.36
N LEU A 133 -6.74 3.63 -13.04
CA LEU A 133 -5.77 3.19 -14.05
C LEU A 133 -6.39 2.22 -15.06
N ASN A 134 -7.28 1.32 -14.63
CA ASN A 134 -8.03 0.46 -15.54
C ASN A 134 -8.95 1.25 -16.49
N ALA A 135 -9.53 2.35 -16.03
CA ALA A 135 -10.39 3.19 -16.87
C ALA A 135 -9.61 3.95 -17.96
N VAL A 136 -8.32 4.23 -17.75
CA VAL A 136 -7.49 5.02 -18.67
C VAL A 136 -6.43 4.21 -19.43
N LYS A 137 -6.30 2.90 -19.20
CA LYS A 137 -5.21 2.05 -19.72
C LYS A 137 -5.11 1.94 -21.24
N GLU A 138 -6.18 2.30 -21.98
CA GLU A 138 -6.17 2.32 -23.45
C GLU A 138 -5.40 3.51 -24.05
N ASN A 139 -4.87 4.40 -23.19
CA ASN A 139 -4.04 5.51 -23.63
C ASN A 139 -2.55 5.14 -23.48
N GLU A 140 -1.75 5.51 -24.45
CA GLU A 140 -0.30 5.40 -24.41
C GLU A 140 0.26 6.71 -23.83
N PHE A 141 0.49 6.77 -22.52
CA PHE A 141 1.01 7.99 -21.86
C PHE A 141 2.49 8.22 -22.18
N GLY A 142 3.28 7.16 -22.18
CA GLY A 142 4.74 7.25 -22.28
C GLY A 142 5.40 7.66 -20.96
N GLY A 143 6.74 7.66 -20.93
CA GLY A 143 7.54 8.10 -19.79
C GLY A 143 7.30 7.30 -18.50
N GLU A 144 7.69 7.90 -17.37
CA GLU A 144 7.59 7.25 -16.06
C GLU A 144 6.15 7.01 -15.59
N PHE A 145 5.19 7.83 -16.03
CA PHE A 145 3.79 7.55 -15.70
C PHE A 145 3.28 6.26 -16.35
N GLN A 146 3.66 6.00 -17.59
CA GLN A 146 3.33 4.74 -18.27
C GLN A 146 3.90 3.54 -17.50
N GLN A 147 5.15 3.64 -17.06
CA GLN A 147 5.83 2.58 -16.31
C GLN A 147 5.17 2.34 -14.94
N LEU A 148 4.78 3.43 -14.25
CA LEU A 148 4.02 3.33 -13.00
C LEU A 148 2.69 2.61 -13.22
N MET A 149 1.94 3.03 -14.25
CA MET A 149 0.65 2.41 -14.59
C MET A 149 0.79 0.93 -14.91
N GLU A 150 1.77 0.56 -15.74
CA GLU A 150 2.04 -0.84 -16.12
C GLU A 150 2.43 -1.68 -14.91
N PHE A 151 3.33 -1.18 -14.06
CA PHE A 151 3.71 -1.84 -12.82
C PHE A 151 2.49 -2.08 -11.92
N LEU A 152 1.74 -1.02 -11.62
CA LEU A 152 0.60 -1.12 -10.72
C LEU A 152 -0.51 -2.04 -11.26
N LEU A 153 -0.79 -2.00 -12.56
CA LEU A 153 -1.81 -2.86 -13.15
C LEU A 153 -1.39 -4.32 -13.28
N LYS A 154 -0.11 -4.58 -13.57
CA LYS A 154 0.39 -5.93 -13.79
C LYS A 154 0.74 -6.64 -12.48
N GLU A 155 1.44 -5.95 -11.57
CA GLU A 155 2.02 -6.56 -10.38
C GLU A 155 1.11 -6.45 -9.15
N ILE A 156 0.22 -5.46 -9.15
CA ILE A 156 -0.75 -5.25 -8.06
C ILE A 156 -2.16 -5.55 -8.55
N GLY A 157 -2.65 -4.84 -9.57
CA GLY A 157 -3.96 -5.05 -10.17
C GLY A 157 -5.10 -5.13 -9.15
N ALA A 158 -5.96 -6.14 -9.31
CA ALA A 158 -7.00 -6.50 -8.34
C ALA A 158 -6.54 -7.59 -7.36
N GLU A 159 -5.29 -8.01 -7.46
CA GLU A 159 -4.67 -9.04 -6.62
C GLU A 159 -4.33 -8.45 -5.24
N THR A 160 -4.57 -9.23 -4.21
CA THR A 160 -4.32 -8.80 -2.83
C THR A 160 -3.49 -9.80 -2.03
N ASN A 161 -2.93 -10.82 -2.69
CA ASN A 161 -2.17 -11.91 -2.06
C ASN A 161 -0.69 -11.95 -2.43
N GLY A 162 -0.23 -11.07 -3.35
CA GLY A 162 1.17 -10.93 -3.73
C GLY A 162 1.72 -12.05 -4.61
N GLU A 163 0.88 -12.75 -5.35
CA GLU A 163 1.30 -13.82 -6.27
C GLU A 163 2.19 -13.25 -7.38
N SER A 164 1.76 -12.17 -8.05
CA SER A 164 2.53 -11.52 -9.10
C SER A 164 3.85 -10.91 -8.59
N LEU A 165 3.88 -10.46 -7.35
CA LEU A 165 5.10 -9.96 -6.68
C LEU A 165 6.04 -11.07 -6.20
N GLY A 166 5.63 -12.34 -6.27
CA GLY A 166 6.41 -13.48 -5.84
C GLY A 166 6.49 -13.67 -4.32
N VAL A 167 5.58 -13.07 -3.56
CA VAL A 167 5.55 -13.12 -2.09
C VAL A 167 4.30 -13.78 -1.53
N HIS A 168 3.63 -14.60 -2.33
CA HIS A 168 2.46 -15.36 -1.89
C HIS A 168 2.87 -16.58 -1.07
N TYR A 169 2.57 -16.57 0.20
CA TYR A 169 2.72 -17.69 1.14
C TYR A 169 1.38 -17.99 1.80
N VAL A 170 1.18 -19.22 2.22
CA VAL A 170 -0.02 -19.68 2.92
C VAL A 170 0.35 -20.47 4.15
N ASP A 171 -0.32 -20.23 5.26
CA ASP A 171 -0.17 -20.95 6.53
C ASP A 171 -1.55 -21.22 7.15
N GLU A 172 -1.72 -22.37 7.79
CA GLU A 172 -3.03 -22.77 8.35
C GLU A 172 -3.51 -21.90 9.51
N GLU A 173 -2.59 -21.32 10.28
CA GLU A 173 -2.93 -20.52 11.47
C GLU A 173 -3.01 -19.03 11.16
N THR A 174 -2.08 -18.51 10.33
CA THR A 174 -1.98 -17.07 10.04
C THR A 174 -2.57 -16.69 8.68
N GLY A 175 -3.04 -17.67 7.90
CA GLY A 175 -3.66 -17.42 6.58
C GLY A 175 -2.63 -17.15 5.48
N GLU A 176 -3.05 -16.46 4.44
CA GLU A 176 -2.22 -16.12 3.28
C GLU A 176 -1.62 -14.72 3.36
N THR A 177 -0.58 -14.46 2.57
CA THR A 177 -0.03 -13.11 2.39
C THR A 177 -1.13 -12.13 2.00
N THR A 178 -1.05 -10.90 2.49
CA THR A 178 -1.87 -9.79 1.99
C THR A 178 -0.98 -8.64 1.56
N VAL A 179 -1.35 -8.02 0.44
CA VAL A 179 -0.65 -6.86 -0.14
C VAL A 179 -1.67 -5.74 -0.36
N ASN A 180 -1.41 -4.60 0.25
CA ASN A 180 -2.20 -3.39 0.09
C ASN A 180 -1.39 -2.30 -0.60
N LEU A 181 -1.92 -1.73 -1.68
CA LEU A 181 -1.43 -0.47 -2.25
C LEU A 181 -2.09 0.67 -1.48
N GLY A 182 -1.32 1.37 -0.64
CA GLY A 182 -1.81 2.37 0.31
C GLY A 182 -1.75 3.80 -0.20
N ILE A 183 -0.69 4.16 -0.92
CA ILE A 183 -0.49 5.50 -1.48
C ILE A 183 0.04 5.38 -2.90
N VAL A 184 -0.40 6.27 -3.78
CA VAL A 184 0.18 6.51 -5.09
C VAL A 184 0.35 8.01 -5.32
N TYR A 185 1.42 8.39 -6.00
CA TYR A 185 1.72 9.78 -6.30
C TYR A 185 2.53 9.94 -7.59
N TYR A 186 2.19 10.97 -8.35
CA TYR A 186 2.93 11.48 -9.50
C TYR A 186 2.56 12.94 -9.72
N ASP A 187 3.55 13.83 -9.90
CA ASP A 187 3.34 15.27 -10.16
C ASP A 187 4.15 15.81 -11.37
N GLY A 188 4.79 14.91 -12.10
CA GLY A 188 5.67 15.26 -13.22
C GLY A 188 7.10 15.63 -12.82
N GLU A 189 7.46 15.56 -11.53
CA GLU A 189 8.82 15.69 -11.01
C GLU A 189 9.27 14.40 -10.30
N GLU A 190 8.36 13.79 -9.56
CA GLU A 190 8.59 12.52 -8.88
C GLU A 190 7.37 11.61 -8.98
N THR A 191 7.60 10.33 -8.79
CA THR A 191 6.56 9.33 -8.63
C THR A 191 6.91 8.37 -7.51
N TYR A 192 5.92 7.94 -6.75
CA TYR A 192 6.08 6.88 -5.76
C TYR A 192 4.76 6.14 -5.48
N PHE A 193 4.92 4.96 -4.91
CA PHE A 193 3.82 4.16 -4.36
C PHE A 193 4.27 3.50 -3.06
N THR A 194 3.31 3.11 -2.22
CA THR A 194 3.59 2.36 -0.99
C THR A 194 2.78 1.07 -0.94
N LEU A 195 3.42 0.01 -0.46
CA LEU A 195 2.81 -1.29 -0.22
C LEU A 195 2.92 -1.64 1.27
N ASP A 196 1.80 -2.06 1.89
CA ASP A 196 1.75 -2.75 3.18
C ASP A 196 1.62 -4.24 2.88
N VAL A 197 2.65 -5.02 3.21
CA VAL A 197 2.70 -6.45 2.95
C VAL A 197 2.69 -7.19 4.29
N ARG A 198 1.72 -8.08 4.46
CA ARG A 198 1.60 -8.92 5.65
C ARG A 198 1.75 -10.37 5.25
N TYR A 199 2.76 -11.03 5.77
CA TYR A 199 3.13 -12.39 5.41
C TYR A 199 2.93 -13.35 6.59
N PRO A 200 2.57 -14.62 6.31
CA PRO A 200 2.33 -15.59 7.36
C PRO A 200 3.62 -16.03 8.07
N LYS A 201 3.49 -16.61 9.24
CA LYS A 201 4.61 -17.01 10.12
C LYS A 201 5.62 -17.98 9.50
N ASN A 202 5.25 -18.71 8.46
CA ASN A 202 6.13 -19.64 7.76
C ASN A 202 6.96 -18.97 6.64
N ALA A 203 6.74 -17.68 6.35
CA ALA A 203 7.57 -16.91 5.44
C ALA A 203 8.82 -16.37 6.17
N ASP A 204 9.97 -16.40 5.49
CA ASP A 204 11.18 -15.74 5.99
C ASP A 204 11.12 -14.24 5.66
N PRO A 205 11.16 -13.35 6.67
CA PRO A 205 11.08 -11.90 6.46
C PRO A 205 12.11 -11.38 5.46
N LYS A 206 13.35 -11.88 5.56
CA LYS A 206 14.42 -11.44 4.66
C LYS A 206 14.17 -11.86 3.22
N ILE A 207 13.60 -13.03 3.00
CA ILE A 207 13.28 -13.49 1.63
C ILE A 207 12.14 -12.66 1.07
N VAL A 208 11.13 -12.33 1.88
CA VAL A 208 10.03 -11.44 1.48
C VAL A 208 10.58 -10.08 1.07
N ASP A 209 11.39 -9.44 1.91
CA ASP A 209 11.98 -8.13 1.63
C ASP A 209 12.88 -8.15 0.38
N ASP A 210 13.81 -9.10 0.30
CA ASP A 210 14.72 -9.24 -0.85
C ASP A 210 13.93 -9.46 -2.15
N THR A 211 12.84 -10.24 -2.12
CA THR A 211 11.99 -10.50 -3.28
C THR A 211 11.28 -9.23 -3.73
N LEU A 212 10.65 -8.49 -2.82
CA LEU A 212 9.98 -7.23 -3.13
C LEU A 212 10.95 -6.19 -3.68
N ILE A 213 12.11 -6.01 -3.04
CA ILE A 213 13.15 -5.06 -3.46
C ILE A 213 13.63 -5.40 -4.88
N ASN A 214 13.96 -6.67 -5.15
CA ASN A 214 14.44 -7.11 -6.46
C ASN A 214 13.34 -6.94 -7.53
N HIS A 215 12.08 -7.21 -7.18
CA HIS A 215 10.97 -7.08 -8.09
C HIS A 215 10.74 -5.61 -8.48
N ILE A 216 10.71 -4.68 -7.51
CA ILE A 216 10.56 -3.25 -7.72
C ILE A 216 11.74 -2.69 -8.54
N ASN A 217 12.98 -3.07 -8.18
CA ASN A 217 14.18 -2.64 -8.89
C ASN A 217 14.30 -3.23 -10.31
N SER A 218 13.55 -4.27 -10.66
CA SER A 218 13.49 -4.79 -12.04
C SER A 218 12.74 -3.86 -12.99
N TYR A 219 11.98 -2.93 -12.46
CA TYR A 219 11.43 -1.77 -13.14
C TYR A 219 12.36 -0.55 -12.96
N THR A 220 11.92 0.64 -13.33
CA THR A 220 12.71 1.88 -13.18
C THR A 220 12.58 2.53 -11.81
N PHE A 221 12.04 1.81 -10.84
CA PHE A 221 11.82 2.33 -9.49
C PHE A 221 12.95 1.92 -8.56
N ASP A 222 13.33 2.85 -7.70
CA ASP A 222 14.18 2.59 -6.54
C ASP A 222 13.31 2.33 -5.31
N VAL A 223 13.80 1.52 -4.39
CA VAL A 223 13.22 1.40 -3.05
C VAL A 223 13.73 2.58 -2.22
N LEU A 224 12.79 3.37 -1.66
CA LEU A 224 13.03 4.65 -0.98
C LEU A 224 13.02 4.50 0.54
#